data_2d006141de75b3c2363f189b5cda500d
#
_entry.id   2d006141de75b3c2363f189b5cda500d
#
_cell.length_a   1.000
_cell.length_b   1.000
_cell.length_c   1.000
_cell.angle_alpha   90.00
_cell.angle_beta   90.00
_cell.angle_gamma   90.00
#
_symmetry.space_group_name_H-M   'P 1'
#
loop_
_entity.id
_entity.type
_entity.pdbx_description
1 polymer ?
#
loop_
_entity_poly.entity_id
_entity_poly.type
_entity_poly.pdbx_seq_one_letter_code
_entity_poly.pdbx_strand_id
1 'polypeptide(L)'
;MTTTDQCPSDLPPTRRMDEILEIFRRNFPYVSREEQTLLGIIHHEGNVTFTRRNSEGRLIGCAIVNGNTILLLVVDKEHRNQGIGSDLLQACEETIGKDGHEKVILGVGFDYLLPGVPTSRRFAPSVHEHLDPLVNTEASDFFEHRGYRHSWGACNCFDMKMSLYDFRLNDYAVGDTINGINYRWATIADMKDILRCADDACQYQEDSFSKYYDNASLYTPGHQQRVLIAIRNDKIVGTLIVSVETEAEGVGNVGCTCVASNETHQGIATNMVKLGTRYLKDIGLKEASLSYTYSDLDVLYGASGYEISTYYFMGEK
;
A
#
# COMPACT_ATOMS: atom_id res chain seq x y z
N MET A 1 30.64 23.93 6.00
CA MET A 1 29.43 24.13 6.85
C MET A 1 28.24 24.14 5.91
N THR A 2 27.59 23.01 5.76
CA THR A 2 26.37 22.87 4.96
C THR A 2 25.19 22.94 5.90
N THR A 3 24.51 24.05 5.90
CA THR A 3 23.27 24.28 6.65
C THR A 3 22.18 23.37 6.11
N THR A 4 21.60 22.55 6.97
CA THR A 4 20.28 21.97 6.76
C THR A 4 19.27 23.11 6.85
N ASP A 5 18.88 23.66 5.71
CA ASP A 5 17.85 24.69 5.70
C ASP A 5 16.51 24.01 6.00
N GLN A 6 15.90 24.39 7.14
CA GLN A 6 14.45 24.33 7.25
C GLN A 6 13.93 25.14 6.07
N CYS A 7 13.03 24.56 5.32
CA CYS A 7 12.55 25.11 4.05
C CYS A 7 12.21 26.58 4.17
N PRO A 8 12.79 27.50 3.37
CA PRO A 8 12.44 28.91 3.42
C PRO A 8 10.95 29.12 3.20
N SER A 9 10.33 29.96 4.02
CA SER A 9 8.89 30.27 3.99
C SER A 9 8.39 30.96 2.72
N ASP A 10 9.24 31.19 1.73
CA ASP A 10 9.01 32.16 0.66
C ASP A 10 8.44 31.62 -0.65
N LEU A 11 8.24 30.29 -0.77
CA LEU A 11 7.52 29.71 -1.90
C LEU A 11 6.06 29.43 -1.51
N PRO A 12 5.09 29.70 -2.40
CA PRO A 12 3.71 29.36 -2.10
C PRO A 12 3.56 27.85 -1.83
N PRO A 13 2.77 27.44 -0.85
CA PRO A 13 2.61 26.06 -0.43
C PRO A 13 2.39 25.08 -1.58
N THR A 14 1.57 25.44 -2.56
CA THR A 14 1.28 24.67 -3.78
C THR A 14 2.52 24.28 -4.58
N ARG A 15 3.49 25.18 -4.75
CA ARG A 15 4.69 24.90 -5.56
C ARG A 15 5.68 23.96 -4.87
N ARG A 16 5.72 23.96 -3.54
CA ARG A 16 6.53 23.00 -2.76
C ARG A 16 6.00 21.57 -2.86
N MET A 17 4.70 21.49 -2.97
CA MET A 17 3.97 20.22 -3.03
C MET A 17 4.29 19.46 -4.30
N ASP A 18 4.19 20.15 -5.42
CA ASP A 18 4.49 19.60 -6.73
C ASP A 18 5.92 19.07 -6.80
N GLU A 19 6.89 19.79 -6.21
CA GLU A 19 8.29 19.35 -6.20
C GLU A 19 8.53 18.07 -5.39
N ILE A 20 7.84 17.88 -4.25
CA ILE A 20 7.94 16.65 -3.44
C ILE A 20 7.27 15.49 -4.18
N LEU A 21 6.13 15.73 -4.76
CA LEU A 21 5.45 14.72 -5.57
C LEU A 21 6.30 14.35 -6.80
N GLU A 22 6.91 15.34 -7.47
CA GLU A 22 7.81 15.09 -8.60
C GLU A 22 9.02 14.24 -8.23
N ILE A 23 9.71 14.55 -7.12
CA ILE A 23 10.86 13.74 -6.68
C ILE A 23 10.40 12.34 -6.25
N PHE A 24 9.23 12.20 -5.64
CA PHE A 24 8.64 10.93 -5.31
C PHE A 24 8.38 10.11 -6.58
N ARG A 25 7.60 10.62 -7.53
CA ARG A 25 7.26 9.93 -8.79
C ARG A 25 8.50 9.54 -9.59
N ARG A 26 9.51 10.39 -9.64
CA ARG A 26 10.76 10.13 -10.35
C ARG A 26 11.59 8.99 -9.74
N ASN A 27 11.53 8.82 -8.43
CA ASN A 27 12.30 7.79 -7.73
C ASN A 27 11.51 6.50 -7.44
N PHE A 28 10.18 6.57 -7.46
CA PHE A 28 9.26 5.44 -7.22
C PHE A 28 8.22 5.32 -8.34
N PRO A 29 8.63 5.23 -9.62
CA PRO A 29 7.71 5.23 -10.77
C PRO A 29 6.81 4.00 -10.85
N TYR A 30 7.15 2.94 -10.10
CA TYR A 30 6.40 1.69 -10.01
C TYR A 30 5.30 1.73 -8.94
N VAL A 31 5.21 2.79 -8.14
CA VAL A 31 4.17 2.96 -7.11
C VAL A 31 2.95 3.58 -7.75
N SER A 32 1.88 2.78 -7.87
CA SER A 32 0.58 3.25 -8.35
C SER A 32 -0.25 3.70 -7.15
N ARG A 33 -0.27 5.00 -6.87
CA ARG A 33 -1.18 5.60 -5.88
C ARG A 33 -1.77 6.88 -6.43
N GLU A 34 -3.01 7.11 -6.04
CA GLU A 34 -3.72 8.32 -6.42
C GLU A 34 -3.01 9.57 -5.91
N GLU A 35 -2.86 10.58 -6.78
CA GLU A 35 -2.15 11.83 -6.49
C GLU A 35 -2.77 12.57 -5.31
N GLN A 36 -4.10 12.63 -5.23
CA GLN A 36 -4.78 13.27 -4.12
C GLN A 36 -4.47 12.59 -2.79
N THR A 37 -4.37 11.26 -2.79
CA THR A 37 -3.95 10.49 -1.61
C THR A 37 -2.51 10.82 -1.23
N LEU A 38 -1.59 10.83 -2.21
CA LEU A 38 -0.19 11.19 -1.96
C LEU A 38 -0.06 12.63 -1.43
N LEU A 39 -0.75 13.58 -2.04
CA LEU A 39 -0.76 14.98 -1.60
C LEU A 39 -1.38 15.13 -0.20
N GLY A 40 -2.44 14.40 0.10
CA GLY A 40 -3.05 14.38 1.43
C GLY A 40 -2.08 13.92 2.52
N ILE A 41 -1.26 12.90 2.24
CA ILE A 41 -0.23 12.41 3.17
C ILE A 41 0.92 13.41 3.28
N ILE A 42 1.43 13.94 2.16
CA ILE A 42 2.52 14.94 2.13
C ILE A 42 2.13 16.20 2.92
N HIS A 43 0.85 16.58 2.88
CA HIS A 43 0.32 17.79 3.54
C HIS A 43 -0.32 17.54 4.90
N HIS A 44 -0.27 16.34 5.41
CA HIS A 44 -0.87 16.06 6.70
C HIS A 44 -0.34 17.05 7.76
N GLU A 45 -1.25 17.56 8.58
CA GLU A 45 -0.93 18.44 9.69
C GLU A 45 0.01 17.72 10.67
N GLY A 46 1.07 18.38 11.08
CA GLY A 46 2.11 17.78 11.93
C GLY A 46 3.29 17.17 11.18
N ASN A 47 3.28 17.13 9.85
CA ASN A 47 4.46 16.72 9.10
C ASN A 47 5.60 17.74 9.23
N VAL A 48 6.80 17.23 9.53
CA VAL A 48 8.06 17.98 9.42
C VAL A 48 8.80 17.53 8.18
N THR A 49 9.12 18.49 7.30
CA THR A 49 9.75 18.19 6.00
C THR A 49 11.16 18.77 5.93
N PHE A 50 12.12 17.93 5.57
CA PHE A 50 13.51 18.30 5.30
C PHE A 50 13.79 18.20 3.81
N THR A 51 14.50 19.19 3.26
CA THR A 51 14.82 19.24 1.84
C THR A 51 16.30 19.50 1.58
N ARG A 52 16.79 19.00 0.46
CA ARG A 52 18.11 19.30 -0.06
C ARG A 52 17.99 19.71 -1.53
N ARG A 53 18.62 20.86 -1.87
CA ARG A 53 18.60 21.38 -3.24
C ARG A 53 20.02 21.42 -3.82
N ASN A 54 20.11 21.31 -5.14
CA ASN A 54 21.36 21.54 -5.85
C ASN A 54 21.63 23.04 -6.04
N SER A 55 22.77 23.39 -6.68
CA SER A 55 23.16 24.78 -6.96
C SER A 55 22.18 25.56 -7.87
N GLU A 56 21.34 24.84 -8.61
CA GLU A 56 20.32 25.40 -9.50
C GLU A 56 18.97 25.57 -8.80
N GLY A 57 18.89 25.22 -7.51
CA GLY A 57 17.67 25.32 -6.71
C GLY A 57 16.72 24.12 -6.87
N ARG A 58 17.05 23.11 -7.69
CA ARG A 58 16.22 21.91 -7.88
C ARG A 58 16.24 21.03 -6.64
N LEU A 59 15.09 20.48 -6.25
CA LEU A 59 14.96 19.51 -5.17
C LEU A 59 15.62 18.19 -5.58
N ILE A 60 16.65 17.76 -4.83
CA ILE A 60 17.42 16.54 -5.06
C ILE A 60 17.36 15.54 -3.90
N GLY A 61 16.81 15.95 -2.76
CA GLY A 61 16.57 15.08 -1.61
C GLY A 61 15.47 15.64 -0.73
N CYS A 62 14.67 14.76 -0.16
CA CYS A 62 13.58 15.10 0.74
C CYS A 62 13.38 14.01 1.80
N ALA A 63 13.03 14.42 3.01
CA ALA A 63 12.51 13.52 4.04
C ALA A 63 11.29 14.14 4.71
N ILE A 64 10.32 13.31 5.09
CA ILE A 64 9.09 13.70 5.79
C ILE A 64 8.96 12.84 7.04
N VAL A 65 8.71 13.49 8.17
CA VAL A 65 8.50 12.87 9.49
C VAL A 65 7.13 13.26 10.01
N ASN A 66 6.41 12.31 10.61
CA ASN A 66 5.22 12.55 11.41
C ASN A 66 5.28 11.69 12.68
N GLY A 67 5.21 12.31 13.84
CA GLY A 67 5.42 11.61 15.12
C GLY A 67 6.76 10.88 15.14
N ASN A 68 6.76 9.57 15.38
CA ASN A 68 7.96 8.74 15.38
C ASN A 68 8.27 8.07 14.03
N THR A 69 7.54 8.42 12.96
CA THR A 69 7.60 7.74 11.67
C THR A 69 8.26 8.61 10.60
N ILE A 70 9.24 8.05 9.91
CA ILE A 70 9.77 8.59 8.66
C ILE A 70 8.88 8.11 7.52
N LEU A 71 8.02 8.99 7.01
CA LEU A 71 7.07 8.70 5.93
C LEU A 71 7.74 8.64 4.56
N LEU A 72 8.80 9.42 4.38
CA LEU A 72 9.59 9.49 3.14
C LEU A 72 11.04 9.83 3.48
N LEU A 73 11.96 9.16 2.83
CA LEU A 73 13.36 9.59 2.69
C LEU A 73 13.79 9.24 1.28
N VAL A 74 14.03 10.24 0.46
CA VAL A 74 14.38 10.09 -0.95
C VAL A 74 15.54 10.98 -1.34
N VAL A 75 16.46 10.44 -2.14
CA VAL A 75 17.55 11.19 -2.79
C VAL A 75 17.58 10.78 -4.25
N ASP A 76 17.59 11.76 -5.14
CA ASP A 76 17.70 11.54 -6.58
C ASP A 76 18.90 10.65 -6.90
N LYS A 77 18.70 9.70 -7.81
CA LYS A 77 19.68 8.66 -8.14
C LYS A 77 21.07 9.22 -8.43
N GLU A 78 21.13 10.33 -9.18
CA GLU A 78 22.39 10.98 -9.58
C GLU A 78 23.11 11.70 -8.41
N HIS A 79 22.44 11.91 -7.29
CA HIS A 79 22.95 12.61 -6.10
C HIS A 79 23.13 11.68 -4.89
N ARG A 80 22.97 10.35 -5.09
CA ARG A 80 23.23 9.36 -4.03
C ARG A 80 24.73 9.24 -3.75
N ASN A 81 25.06 8.61 -2.62
CA ASN A 81 26.45 8.39 -2.17
C ASN A 81 27.26 9.68 -1.94
N GLN A 82 26.61 10.82 -1.73
CA GLN A 82 27.21 12.13 -1.45
C GLN A 82 26.90 12.63 -0.02
N GLY A 83 26.43 11.75 0.88
CA GLY A 83 26.10 12.09 2.25
C GLY A 83 24.68 12.62 2.47
N ILE A 84 23.96 13.05 1.42
CA ILE A 84 22.65 13.69 1.49
C ILE A 84 21.63 12.85 2.26
N GLY A 85 21.56 11.55 1.97
CA GLY A 85 20.63 10.64 2.67
C GLY A 85 20.96 10.52 4.16
N SER A 86 22.25 10.53 4.52
CA SER A 86 22.68 10.48 5.93
C SER A 86 22.32 11.75 6.68
N ASP A 87 22.51 12.91 6.06
CA ASP A 87 22.14 14.21 6.67
C ASP A 87 20.63 14.30 6.89
N LEU A 88 19.83 13.87 5.90
CA LEU A 88 18.38 13.85 6.00
C LEU A 88 17.89 12.88 7.09
N LEU A 89 18.47 11.68 7.15
CA LEU A 89 18.13 10.70 8.18
C LEU A 89 18.45 11.20 9.57
N GLN A 90 19.63 11.79 9.74
CA GLN A 90 20.04 12.39 11.01
C GLN A 90 19.06 13.48 11.47
N ALA A 91 18.64 14.37 10.57
CA ALA A 91 17.67 15.40 10.87
C ALA A 91 16.30 14.81 11.29
N CYS A 92 15.86 13.71 10.66
CA CYS A 92 14.67 12.99 11.08
C CYS A 92 14.81 12.40 12.48
N GLU A 93 15.90 11.65 12.75
CA GLU A 93 16.15 11.01 14.04
C GLU A 93 16.26 12.04 15.17
N GLU A 94 16.94 13.18 14.93
CA GLU A 94 17.04 14.26 15.90
C GLU A 94 15.67 14.90 16.22
N THR A 95 14.81 15.06 15.23
CA THR A 95 13.47 15.60 15.42
C THR A 95 12.61 14.66 16.22
N ILE A 96 12.57 13.39 15.86
CA ILE A 96 11.84 12.33 16.57
C ILE A 96 12.30 12.23 18.03
N GLY A 97 13.62 12.26 18.27
CA GLY A 97 14.18 12.22 19.61
C GLY A 97 13.86 13.46 20.47
N LYS A 98 13.81 14.67 19.86
CA LYS A 98 13.40 15.91 20.55
C LYS A 98 11.94 15.88 20.97
N ASP A 99 11.09 15.21 20.19
CA ASP A 99 9.67 15.03 20.49
C ASP A 99 9.42 13.94 21.54
N GLY A 100 10.49 13.32 22.07
CA GLY A 100 10.46 12.37 23.19
C GLY A 100 10.15 10.93 22.77
N HIS A 101 10.20 10.61 21.49
CA HIS A 101 10.00 9.25 21.00
C HIS A 101 11.27 8.40 21.16
N GLU A 102 11.11 7.19 21.68
CA GLU A 102 12.21 6.22 21.89
C GLU A 102 12.51 5.37 20.66
N LYS A 103 11.57 5.32 19.72
CA LYS A 103 11.68 4.50 18.49
C LYS A 103 11.50 5.35 17.25
N VAL A 104 12.25 5.01 16.20
CA VAL A 104 12.09 5.54 14.85
C VAL A 104 11.57 4.42 13.94
N ILE A 105 10.51 4.68 13.22
CA ILE A 105 9.83 3.72 12.35
C ILE A 105 9.93 4.18 10.89
N LEU A 106 10.15 3.25 9.96
CA LEU A 106 10.23 3.52 8.53
C LEU A 106 8.95 3.03 7.84
N GLY A 107 8.14 3.96 7.36
CA GLY A 107 6.85 3.66 6.77
C GLY A 107 5.82 3.28 7.84
N VAL A 108 4.78 2.69 7.51
CA VAL A 108 3.69 2.02 8.23
C VAL A 108 2.36 2.73 8.29
N GLY A 109 1.33 1.91 8.43
CA GLY A 109 -0.05 2.30 8.58
C GLY A 109 -0.70 2.57 7.23
N PHE A 110 -1.95 2.96 7.27
CA PHE A 110 -2.76 3.16 6.07
C PHE A 110 -2.57 4.55 5.45
N ASP A 111 -2.12 5.51 6.24
CA ASP A 111 -1.78 6.86 5.78
C ASP A 111 -0.27 6.98 5.48
N TYR A 112 0.26 6.03 4.70
CA TYR A 112 1.66 5.98 4.33
C TYR A 112 1.88 6.38 2.86
N LEU A 113 3.01 6.98 2.55
CA LEU A 113 3.48 7.14 1.16
C LEU A 113 3.95 5.80 0.59
N LEU A 114 4.72 5.06 1.39
CA LEU A 114 5.19 3.71 1.14
C LEU A 114 5.01 2.88 2.42
N PRO A 115 4.62 1.59 2.34
CA PRO A 115 4.44 0.77 3.54
C PRO A 115 5.73 0.58 4.34
N GLY A 116 6.86 0.63 3.70
CA GLY A 116 8.21 0.53 4.24
C GLY A 116 9.22 0.99 3.23
N VAL A 117 10.47 0.57 3.37
CA VAL A 117 11.52 0.86 2.39
C VAL A 117 11.46 -0.16 1.26
N PRO A 118 11.17 0.26 0.00
CA PRO A 118 11.14 -0.67 -1.13
C PRO A 118 12.46 -1.40 -1.30
N THR A 119 12.40 -2.71 -1.49
CA THR A 119 13.56 -3.57 -1.67
C THR A 119 13.21 -4.75 -2.57
N SER A 120 14.21 -5.33 -3.23
CA SER A 120 14.11 -6.61 -3.92
C SER A 120 14.45 -7.81 -3.02
N ARG A 121 14.83 -7.55 -1.76
CA ARG A 121 15.18 -8.58 -0.79
C ARG A 121 13.96 -9.09 -0.06
N ARG A 122 13.79 -10.42 -0.06
CA ARG A 122 12.77 -11.10 0.76
C ARG A 122 13.31 -11.45 2.15
N PHE A 123 12.45 -11.48 3.12
CA PHE A 123 12.73 -11.82 4.52
C PHE A 123 12.19 -13.20 4.90
N ALA A 124 11.31 -13.78 4.08
CA ALA A 124 10.80 -15.14 4.20
C ALA A 124 10.73 -15.81 2.81
N PRO A 125 10.69 -17.14 2.71
CA PRO A 125 10.39 -17.81 1.46
C PRO A 125 9.05 -17.34 0.88
N SER A 126 9.02 -17.07 -0.41
CA SER A 126 7.82 -16.68 -1.16
C SER A 126 7.78 -17.39 -2.49
N VAL A 127 6.59 -17.43 -3.07
CA VAL A 127 6.32 -17.94 -4.42
C VAL A 127 5.68 -16.81 -5.24
N HIS A 128 5.53 -17.02 -6.56
CA HIS A 128 4.89 -16.03 -7.46
C HIS A 128 5.55 -14.65 -7.43
N GLU A 129 6.85 -14.59 -7.72
CA GLU A 129 7.62 -13.34 -7.80
C GLU A 129 7.85 -12.89 -9.24
N HIS A 130 7.57 -11.62 -9.51
CA HIS A 130 8.01 -10.90 -10.70
C HIS A 130 8.34 -9.46 -10.29
N LEU A 131 9.54 -9.28 -9.70
CA LEU A 131 9.94 -8.01 -9.11
C LEU A 131 10.11 -6.93 -10.18
N ASP A 132 9.64 -5.72 -9.84
CA ASP A 132 9.86 -4.55 -10.68
C ASP A 132 11.39 -4.29 -10.80
N PRO A 133 11.92 -4.15 -12.01
CA PRO A 133 13.38 -4.01 -12.24
C PRO A 133 13.98 -2.73 -11.65
N LEU A 134 13.16 -1.76 -11.26
CA LEU A 134 13.61 -0.52 -10.62
C LEU A 134 13.76 -0.65 -9.10
N VAL A 135 13.25 -1.73 -8.50
CA VAL A 135 13.38 -2.00 -7.06
C VAL A 135 14.70 -2.72 -6.79
N ASN A 136 15.45 -2.27 -5.79
CA ASN A 136 16.74 -2.84 -5.40
C ASN A 136 16.94 -2.89 -3.88
N THR A 137 17.99 -3.56 -3.42
CA THR A 137 18.28 -3.73 -1.98
C THR A 137 19.04 -2.57 -1.34
N GLU A 138 19.65 -1.66 -2.12
CA GLU A 138 20.53 -0.62 -1.59
C GLU A 138 19.89 0.26 -0.53
N ALA A 139 18.58 0.57 -0.68
CA ALA A 139 17.88 1.42 0.27
C ALA A 139 17.71 0.72 1.63
N SER A 140 17.36 -0.57 1.65
CA SER A 140 17.26 -1.34 2.91
C SER A 140 18.64 -1.49 3.58
N ASP A 141 19.69 -1.77 2.81
CA ASP A 141 21.05 -1.85 3.32
C ASP A 141 21.55 -0.54 3.94
N PHE A 142 21.15 0.61 3.33
CA PHE A 142 21.45 1.93 3.88
C PHE A 142 20.92 2.11 5.32
N PHE A 143 19.70 1.67 5.58
CA PHE A 143 19.09 1.75 6.90
C PHE A 143 19.68 0.71 7.87
N GLU A 144 19.87 -0.54 7.42
CA GLU A 144 20.43 -1.59 8.27
C GLU A 144 21.84 -1.26 8.77
N HIS A 145 22.71 -0.71 7.91
CA HIS A 145 24.05 -0.22 8.31
C HIS A 145 24.00 0.91 9.34
N ARG A 146 22.82 1.52 9.56
CA ARG A 146 22.59 2.57 10.56
C ARG A 146 21.81 2.10 11.78
N GLY A 147 21.68 0.77 11.93
CA GLY A 147 21.08 0.13 13.10
C GLY A 147 19.60 -0.15 13.02
N TYR A 148 18.93 0.15 11.91
CA TYR A 148 17.55 -0.26 11.69
C TYR A 148 17.46 -1.77 11.50
N ARG A 149 16.38 -2.36 12.00
CA ARG A 149 16.11 -3.80 11.85
C ARG A 149 14.71 -3.99 11.28
N HIS A 150 14.55 -5.05 10.49
CA HIS A 150 13.22 -5.44 10.01
C HIS A 150 12.38 -5.92 11.20
N SER A 151 11.34 -5.16 11.54
CA SER A 151 10.51 -5.39 12.73
C SER A 151 9.56 -6.59 12.61
N TRP A 152 9.31 -7.05 11.39
CA TRP A 152 8.41 -8.17 11.10
C TRP A 152 9.11 -9.55 11.17
N GLY A 153 10.37 -9.62 11.58
CA GLY A 153 11.12 -10.88 11.72
C GLY A 153 11.23 -11.63 10.39
N ALA A 154 10.69 -12.85 10.33
CA ALA A 154 10.67 -13.69 9.12
C ALA A 154 9.34 -13.58 8.35
N CYS A 155 8.72 -12.40 8.32
CA CYS A 155 7.51 -12.13 7.56
C CYS A 155 7.79 -11.10 6.48
N ASN A 156 7.34 -11.31 5.24
CA ASN A 156 7.42 -10.32 4.17
C ASN A 156 6.25 -9.33 4.25
N CYS A 157 6.52 -8.08 3.86
CA CYS A 157 5.52 -7.12 3.42
C CYS A 157 5.78 -6.86 1.93
N PHE A 158 4.74 -6.81 1.10
CA PHE A 158 4.91 -6.72 -0.35
C PHE A 158 3.68 -6.15 -1.06
N ASP A 159 3.92 -5.66 -2.27
CA ASP A 159 2.88 -5.38 -3.26
C ASP A 159 2.84 -6.49 -4.30
N MET A 160 1.65 -6.75 -4.84
CA MET A 160 1.47 -7.70 -5.94
C MET A 160 0.76 -7.04 -7.12
N LYS A 161 1.04 -7.53 -8.32
CA LYS A 161 0.44 -7.10 -9.57
C LYS A 161 0.11 -8.28 -10.47
N MET A 162 -0.81 -8.09 -11.39
CA MET A 162 -1.04 -9.01 -12.51
C MET A 162 -1.50 -8.29 -13.76
N SER A 163 -1.08 -8.76 -14.93
CA SER A 163 -1.65 -8.36 -16.21
C SER A 163 -3.03 -9.00 -16.39
N LEU A 164 -4.03 -8.17 -16.69
CA LEU A 164 -5.38 -8.67 -16.98
C LEU A 164 -5.53 -9.21 -18.40
N TYR A 165 -4.54 -9.01 -19.28
CA TYR A 165 -4.60 -9.45 -20.66
C TYR A 165 -4.81 -10.97 -20.76
N ASP A 166 -4.01 -11.74 -20.04
CA ASP A 166 -4.03 -13.20 -20.07
C ASP A 166 -4.94 -13.84 -19.01
N PHE A 167 -5.51 -13.04 -18.10
CA PHE A 167 -6.40 -13.55 -17.06
C PHE A 167 -7.64 -14.22 -17.70
N ARG A 168 -7.94 -15.42 -17.25
CA ARG A 168 -9.11 -16.21 -17.66
C ARG A 168 -9.83 -16.75 -16.44
N LEU A 169 -11.12 -16.59 -16.43
CA LEU A 169 -12.03 -17.22 -15.47
C LEU A 169 -13.22 -17.73 -16.26
N ASN A 170 -13.38 -19.06 -16.37
CA ASN A 170 -14.29 -19.62 -17.35
C ASN A 170 -15.72 -19.74 -16.82
N ASP A 171 -16.00 -20.51 -15.82
CA ASP A 171 -17.30 -21.14 -15.66
C ASP A 171 -18.27 -20.43 -14.68
N TYR A 172 -17.93 -19.28 -14.09
CA TYR A 172 -18.80 -18.57 -13.16
C TYR A 172 -18.58 -17.06 -13.14
N ALA A 173 -19.60 -16.31 -12.70
CA ALA A 173 -19.63 -14.85 -12.66
C ALA A 173 -20.16 -14.33 -11.31
N VAL A 174 -20.06 -13.03 -11.09
CA VAL A 174 -20.77 -12.37 -9.99
C VAL A 174 -22.29 -12.56 -10.21
N GLY A 175 -22.98 -13.06 -9.19
CA GLY A 175 -24.38 -13.49 -9.24
C GLY A 175 -24.56 -14.99 -9.13
N ASP A 176 -23.51 -15.78 -9.40
CA ASP A 176 -23.58 -17.24 -9.34
C ASP A 176 -23.42 -17.77 -7.92
N THR A 177 -23.86 -19.02 -7.77
CA THR A 177 -23.65 -19.81 -6.55
C THR A 177 -22.59 -20.89 -6.82
N ILE A 178 -21.47 -20.82 -6.08
CA ILE A 178 -20.35 -21.75 -6.22
C ILE A 178 -20.17 -22.48 -4.90
N ASN A 179 -20.28 -23.81 -4.92
CA ASN A 179 -20.17 -24.66 -3.71
C ASN A 179 -21.10 -24.20 -2.55
N GLY A 180 -22.32 -23.79 -2.89
CA GLY A 180 -23.30 -23.33 -1.90
C GLY A 180 -23.06 -21.91 -1.36
N ILE A 181 -22.12 -21.16 -1.93
CA ILE A 181 -21.85 -19.75 -1.65
C ILE A 181 -22.37 -18.90 -2.82
N ASN A 182 -23.24 -17.95 -2.53
CA ASN A 182 -23.69 -16.95 -3.51
C ASN A 182 -22.75 -15.74 -3.46
N TYR A 183 -22.30 -15.27 -4.63
CA TYR A 183 -21.42 -14.10 -4.76
C TYR A 183 -22.16 -12.97 -5.46
N ARG A 184 -22.34 -11.84 -4.80
CA ARG A 184 -22.98 -10.66 -5.41
C ARG A 184 -22.34 -9.35 -4.95
N TRP A 185 -22.62 -8.29 -5.68
CA TRP A 185 -22.27 -6.95 -5.24
C TRP A 185 -23.14 -6.54 -4.05
N ALA A 186 -22.53 -5.89 -3.08
CA ALA A 186 -23.20 -5.38 -1.90
C ALA A 186 -24.05 -4.14 -2.21
N THR A 187 -25.03 -3.93 -1.36
CA THR A 187 -25.85 -2.72 -1.28
C THR A 187 -25.68 -2.08 0.10
N ILE A 188 -26.15 -0.86 0.27
CA ILE A 188 -26.07 -0.18 1.57
C ILE A 188 -26.78 -0.96 2.69
N ALA A 189 -27.78 -1.75 2.36
CA ALA A 189 -28.48 -2.59 3.32
C ALA A 189 -27.59 -3.70 3.92
N ASP A 190 -26.54 -4.09 3.22
CA ASP A 190 -25.60 -5.14 3.63
C ASP A 190 -24.51 -4.62 4.58
N MET A 191 -24.31 -3.31 4.66
CA MET A 191 -23.18 -2.68 5.34
C MET A 191 -22.98 -3.19 6.77
N LYS A 192 -24.03 -3.27 7.58
CA LYS A 192 -23.95 -3.76 8.97
C LYS A 192 -23.40 -5.19 9.06
N ASP A 193 -23.82 -6.08 8.18
CA ASP A 193 -23.39 -7.46 8.17
C ASP A 193 -21.99 -7.63 7.58
N ILE A 194 -21.59 -6.74 6.67
CA ILE A 194 -20.22 -6.63 6.15
C ILE A 194 -19.26 -6.23 7.26
N LEU A 195 -19.58 -5.17 8.03
CA LEU A 195 -18.75 -4.73 9.16
C LEU A 195 -18.54 -5.86 10.17
N ARG A 196 -19.62 -6.58 10.51
CA ARG A 196 -19.55 -7.75 11.40
C ARG A 196 -18.65 -8.86 10.84
N CYS A 197 -18.74 -9.16 9.53
CA CYS A 197 -17.90 -10.18 8.90
C CYS A 197 -16.41 -9.77 8.90
N ALA A 198 -16.13 -8.50 8.63
CA ALA A 198 -14.76 -7.97 8.65
C ALA A 198 -14.17 -7.97 10.06
N ASP A 199 -14.95 -7.63 11.09
CA ASP A 199 -14.51 -7.71 12.49
C ASP A 199 -14.23 -9.17 12.92
N ASP A 200 -15.09 -10.11 12.55
CA ASP A 200 -14.89 -11.53 12.85
C ASP A 200 -13.65 -12.11 12.15
N ALA A 201 -13.40 -11.69 10.91
CA ALA A 201 -12.20 -12.12 10.17
C ALA A 201 -10.88 -11.63 10.80
N CYS A 202 -10.92 -10.50 11.50
CA CYS A 202 -9.74 -9.83 12.07
C CYS A 202 -9.60 -10.04 13.59
N GLN A 203 -10.31 -10.99 14.18
CA GLN A 203 -10.36 -11.20 15.64
C GLN A 203 -9.00 -11.40 16.35
N TYR A 204 -7.94 -11.70 15.60
CA TYR A 204 -6.57 -11.88 16.11
C TYR A 204 -5.63 -10.73 15.74
N GLN A 205 -6.15 -9.64 15.17
CA GLN A 205 -5.37 -8.49 14.76
C GLN A 205 -5.68 -7.29 15.65
N GLU A 206 -4.70 -6.41 15.86
CA GLU A 206 -4.90 -5.18 16.66
C GLU A 206 -5.91 -4.24 16.01
N ASP A 207 -5.97 -4.22 14.67
CA ASP A 207 -6.87 -3.38 13.89
C ASP A 207 -7.88 -4.20 13.07
N SER A 208 -9.15 -3.88 13.19
CA SER A 208 -10.19 -4.46 12.35
C SER A 208 -10.23 -3.82 10.96
N PHE A 209 -10.46 -4.64 9.93
CA PHE A 209 -10.70 -4.15 8.56
C PHE A 209 -12.09 -3.54 8.38
N SER A 210 -12.99 -3.60 9.36
CA SER A 210 -14.33 -3.00 9.28
C SER A 210 -14.29 -1.51 8.95
N LYS A 211 -13.29 -0.78 9.46
CA LYS A 211 -13.09 0.64 9.17
C LYS A 211 -13.00 0.99 7.67
N TYR A 212 -12.53 0.06 6.82
CA TYR A 212 -12.46 0.28 5.35
C TYR A 212 -13.79 0.09 4.67
N TYR A 213 -14.71 -0.63 5.31
CA TYR A 213 -16.05 -0.88 4.82
C TYR A 213 -17.08 0.13 5.35
N ASP A 214 -16.72 0.93 6.35
CA ASP A 214 -17.60 1.96 6.95
C ASP A 214 -17.58 3.26 6.12
N ASN A 215 -17.91 3.13 4.82
CA ASN A 215 -18.04 4.24 3.90
C ASN A 215 -19.19 4.00 2.93
N ALA A 216 -20.25 4.80 3.05
CA ALA A 216 -21.46 4.66 2.25
C ALA A 216 -21.21 4.76 0.73
N SER A 217 -20.16 5.43 0.30
CA SER A 217 -19.81 5.55 -1.13
C SER A 217 -19.49 4.20 -1.78
N LEU A 218 -18.95 3.23 -1.03
CA LEU A 218 -18.65 1.87 -1.51
C LEU A 218 -19.89 1.11 -2.00
N TYR A 219 -21.08 1.53 -1.54
CA TYR A 219 -22.36 0.88 -1.83
C TYR A 219 -23.17 1.62 -2.88
N THR A 220 -22.62 2.68 -3.45
CA THR A 220 -23.31 3.50 -4.47
C THR A 220 -23.05 2.89 -5.87
N PRO A 221 -24.11 2.56 -6.64
CA PRO A 221 -23.96 2.08 -8.01
C PRO A 221 -23.15 3.06 -8.87
N GLY A 222 -22.22 2.53 -9.67
CA GLY A 222 -21.38 3.35 -10.56
C GLY A 222 -20.21 4.08 -9.88
N HIS A 223 -20.02 3.90 -8.56
CA HIS A 223 -18.82 4.39 -7.89
C HIS A 223 -17.59 3.60 -8.31
N GLN A 224 -16.41 4.23 -8.25
CA GLN A 224 -15.12 3.59 -8.60
C GLN A 224 -14.76 2.43 -7.69
N GLN A 225 -15.31 2.39 -6.49
CA GLN A 225 -15.13 1.29 -5.52
C GLN A 225 -16.45 0.55 -5.31
N ARG A 226 -16.36 -0.76 -5.18
CA ARG A 226 -17.50 -1.65 -4.93
C ARG A 226 -17.11 -2.75 -3.94
N VAL A 227 -18.08 -3.24 -3.20
CA VAL A 227 -17.89 -4.38 -2.30
C VAL A 227 -18.52 -5.63 -2.93
N LEU A 228 -17.70 -6.67 -3.10
CA LEU A 228 -18.17 -8.02 -3.42
C LEU A 228 -18.38 -8.78 -2.11
N ILE A 229 -19.51 -9.47 -1.97
CA ILE A 229 -19.83 -10.29 -0.80
C ILE A 229 -20.08 -11.75 -1.19
N ALA A 230 -19.69 -12.63 -0.26
CA ALA A 230 -19.99 -14.06 -0.29
C ALA A 230 -21.04 -14.37 0.78
N ILE A 231 -22.10 -15.09 0.39
CA ILE A 231 -23.26 -15.36 1.24
C ILE A 231 -23.50 -16.87 1.33
N ARG A 232 -23.66 -17.38 2.55
CA ARG A 232 -24.10 -18.75 2.85
C ARG A 232 -25.24 -18.71 3.88
N ASN A 233 -26.33 -19.41 3.59
CA ASN A 233 -27.50 -19.48 4.48
C ASN A 233 -27.94 -18.08 4.98
N ASP A 234 -28.10 -17.14 4.04
CA ASP A 234 -28.49 -15.74 4.27
C ASP A 234 -27.54 -14.94 5.19
N LYS A 235 -26.32 -15.44 5.42
CA LYS A 235 -25.28 -14.73 6.18
C LYS A 235 -24.12 -14.33 5.27
N ILE A 236 -23.62 -13.13 5.43
CA ILE A 236 -22.38 -12.69 4.79
C ILE A 236 -21.21 -13.41 5.50
N VAL A 237 -20.46 -14.19 4.72
CA VAL A 237 -19.34 -15.01 5.16
C VAL A 237 -18.02 -14.58 4.51
N GLY A 238 -18.05 -13.63 3.61
CA GLY A 238 -16.84 -13.03 3.01
C GLY A 238 -17.12 -11.68 2.39
N THR A 239 -16.10 -10.82 2.37
CA THR A 239 -16.14 -9.47 1.80
C THR A 239 -14.83 -9.15 1.09
N LEU A 240 -14.90 -8.36 0.01
CA LEU A 240 -13.76 -7.91 -0.79
C LEU A 240 -14.05 -6.51 -1.33
N ILE A 241 -13.12 -5.57 -1.22
CA ILE A 241 -13.21 -4.28 -1.91
C ILE A 241 -12.55 -4.43 -3.28
N VAL A 242 -13.24 -3.96 -4.31
CA VAL A 242 -12.73 -3.83 -5.68
C VAL A 242 -12.79 -2.37 -6.07
N SER A 243 -11.66 -1.80 -6.49
CA SER A 243 -11.57 -0.38 -6.86
C SER A 243 -10.87 -0.18 -8.21
N VAL A 244 -11.17 0.95 -8.85
CA VAL A 244 -10.48 1.43 -10.04
C VAL A 244 -9.57 2.57 -9.59
N GLU A 245 -8.28 2.45 -9.87
CA GLU A 245 -7.32 3.53 -9.58
C GLU A 245 -7.56 4.70 -10.53
N THR A 246 -7.78 5.89 -9.98
CA THR A 246 -8.16 7.07 -10.77
C THR A 246 -7.01 7.68 -11.54
N GLU A 247 -5.77 7.44 -11.13
CA GLU A 247 -4.59 8.09 -11.71
C GLU A 247 -3.62 7.13 -12.39
N ALA A 248 -3.69 5.85 -12.10
CA ALA A 248 -3.01 4.84 -12.89
C ALA A 248 -3.99 4.37 -13.98
N GLU A 249 -3.94 4.98 -15.15
CA GLU A 249 -4.83 4.64 -16.25
C GLU A 249 -4.81 3.14 -16.56
N GLY A 250 -5.95 2.50 -16.40
CA GLY A 250 -6.10 1.08 -16.70
C GLY A 250 -5.68 0.15 -15.55
N VAL A 251 -5.48 0.66 -14.34
CA VAL A 251 -5.18 -0.14 -13.13
C VAL A 251 -6.39 -0.22 -12.23
N GLY A 252 -6.64 -1.42 -11.68
CA GLY A 252 -7.62 -1.66 -10.63
C GLY A 252 -6.99 -2.37 -9.44
N ASN A 253 -7.74 -2.41 -8.34
CA ASN A 253 -7.28 -3.01 -7.09
C ASN A 253 -8.31 -4.00 -6.54
N VAL A 254 -7.84 -5.07 -5.92
CA VAL A 254 -8.61 -5.96 -5.08
C VAL A 254 -7.97 -5.97 -3.69
N GLY A 255 -8.74 -5.72 -2.65
CA GLY A 255 -8.14 -5.57 -1.32
C GLY A 255 -9.13 -5.77 -0.18
N CYS A 256 -8.62 -5.69 1.05
CA CYS A 256 -9.42 -5.88 2.27
C CYS A 256 -10.24 -7.18 2.24
N THR A 257 -9.66 -8.28 1.72
CA THR A 257 -10.34 -9.58 1.63
C THR A 257 -10.54 -10.15 3.03
N CYS A 258 -11.79 -10.31 3.43
CA CYS A 258 -12.14 -10.91 4.71
C CYS A 258 -13.00 -12.16 4.49
N VAL A 259 -12.80 -13.19 5.32
CA VAL A 259 -13.65 -14.39 5.39
C VAL A 259 -13.94 -14.67 6.86
N ALA A 260 -15.21 -14.90 7.19
CA ALA A 260 -15.63 -15.23 8.55
C ALA A 260 -14.78 -16.38 9.12
N SER A 261 -14.40 -16.29 10.39
CA SER A 261 -13.41 -17.16 11.03
C SER A 261 -13.77 -18.67 10.94
N ASN A 262 -15.05 -18.99 10.98
CA ASN A 262 -15.57 -20.37 10.87
C ASN A 262 -15.77 -20.85 9.43
N GLU A 263 -15.47 -20.02 8.42
CA GLU A 263 -15.66 -20.29 6.98
C GLU A 263 -14.34 -20.30 6.21
N THR A 264 -13.22 -20.25 6.90
CA THR A 264 -11.89 -20.27 6.29
C THR A 264 -11.57 -21.60 5.59
N HIS A 265 -10.56 -21.59 4.71
CA HIS A 265 -10.08 -22.78 3.97
C HIS A 265 -11.11 -23.46 3.04
N GLN A 266 -12.19 -22.78 2.67
CA GLN A 266 -13.23 -23.30 1.76
C GLN A 266 -13.18 -22.67 0.36
N GLY A 267 -12.10 -21.95 0.04
CA GLY A 267 -11.89 -21.29 -1.26
C GLY A 267 -12.71 -20.00 -1.44
N ILE A 268 -13.38 -19.49 -0.41
CA ILE A 268 -14.22 -18.28 -0.49
C ILE A 268 -13.38 -17.07 -0.90
N ALA A 269 -12.27 -16.81 -0.22
CA ALA A 269 -11.36 -15.70 -0.55
C ALA A 269 -10.84 -15.80 -1.99
N THR A 270 -10.36 -16.98 -2.39
CA THR A 270 -9.85 -17.22 -3.76
C THR A 270 -10.92 -16.93 -4.82
N ASN A 271 -12.16 -17.37 -4.60
CA ASN A 271 -13.26 -17.10 -5.53
C ASN A 271 -13.60 -15.61 -5.58
N MET A 272 -13.63 -14.91 -4.45
CA MET A 272 -13.86 -13.46 -4.43
C MET A 272 -12.77 -12.70 -5.17
N VAL A 273 -11.49 -13.03 -4.93
CA VAL A 273 -10.36 -12.42 -5.65
C VAL A 273 -10.50 -12.65 -7.15
N LYS A 274 -10.77 -13.89 -7.61
CA LYS A 274 -10.98 -14.19 -9.03
C LYS A 274 -12.15 -13.44 -9.64
N LEU A 275 -13.28 -13.35 -8.94
CA LEU A 275 -14.46 -12.62 -9.40
C LEU A 275 -14.22 -11.10 -9.45
N GLY A 276 -13.56 -10.55 -8.45
CA GLY A 276 -13.15 -9.14 -8.43
C GLY A 276 -12.19 -8.82 -9.58
N THR A 277 -11.17 -9.66 -9.78
CA THR A 277 -10.20 -9.52 -10.87
C THR A 277 -10.89 -9.61 -12.24
N ARG A 278 -11.82 -10.54 -12.41
CA ARG A 278 -12.63 -10.63 -13.65
C ARG A 278 -13.41 -9.34 -13.90
N TYR A 279 -14.05 -8.79 -12.88
CA TYR A 279 -14.78 -7.53 -13.01
C TYR A 279 -13.86 -6.40 -13.50
N LEU A 280 -12.64 -6.27 -12.95
CA LEU A 280 -11.67 -5.27 -13.40
C LEU A 280 -11.32 -5.46 -14.88
N LYS A 281 -11.13 -6.70 -15.34
CA LYS A 281 -10.92 -7.01 -16.74
C LYS A 281 -12.13 -6.67 -17.61
N ASP A 282 -13.34 -7.05 -17.19
CA ASP A 282 -14.58 -6.87 -17.95
C ASP A 282 -14.91 -5.39 -18.17
N ILE A 283 -14.51 -4.51 -17.25
CA ILE A 283 -14.62 -3.05 -17.41
C ILE A 283 -13.46 -2.42 -18.20
N GLY A 284 -12.54 -3.25 -18.75
CA GLY A 284 -11.51 -2.82 -19.69
C GLY A 284 -10.17 -2.40 -19.06
N LEU A 285 -9.92 -2.71 -17.79
CA LEU A 285 -8.62 -2.42 -17.18
C LEU A 285 -7.54 -3.37 -17.69
N LYS A 286 -6.29 -2.95 -17.60
CA LYS A 286 -5.11 -3.65 -18.14
C LYS A 286 -4.32 -4.39 -17.06
N GLU A 287 -4.32 -3.87 -15.84
CA GLU A 287 -3.59 -4.37 -14.69
C GLU A 287 -4.49 -4.42 -13.45
N ALA A 288 -4.29 -5.43 -12.62
CA ALA A 288 -4.79 -5.48 -11.26
C ALA A 288 -3.63 -5.47 -10.29
N SER A 289 -3.76 -4.71 -9.20
CA SER A 289 -2.75 -4.56 -8.17
C SER A 289 -3.34 -4.77 -6.77
N LEU A 290 -2.49 -5.02 -5.81
CA LEU A 290 -2.80 -4.92 -4.39
C LEU A 290 -1.54 -4.47 -3.65
N SER A 291 -1.73 -3.61 -2.67
CA SER A 291 -0.65 -3.02 -1.89
C SER A 291 -0.72 -3.45 -0.43
N TYR A 292 0.45 -3.43 0.23
CA TYR A 292 0.57 -3.70 1.65
C TYR A 292 0.02 -5.06 2.04
N THR A 293 0.42 -6.06 1.29
CA THR A 293 0.10 -7.47 1.55
C THR A 293 1.23 -8.12 2.36
N TYR A 294 0.96 -9.18 3.10
CA TYR A 294 1.91 -9.74 4.04
C TYR A 294 1.72 -11.25 4.26
N SER A 295 2.69 -11.87 4.95
CA SER A 295 2.71 -13.29 5.30
C SER A 295 2.61 -14.22 4.08
N ASP A 296 1.79 -15.25 4.19
CA ASP A 296 1.49 -16.27 3.19
C ASP A 296 0.33 -15.90 2.23
N LEU A 297 -0.11 -14.63 2.26
CA LEU A 297 -1.16 -14.14 1.34
C LEU A 297 -0.72 -14.15 -0.13
N ASP A 298 0.59 -14.22 -0.41
CA ASP A 298 1.11 -14.45 -1.76
C ASP A 298 0.57 -15.75 -2.37
N VAL A 299 0.33 -16.79 -1.55
CA VAL A 299 -0.30 -18.04 -1.99
C VAL A 299 -1.75 -17.83 -2.40
N LEU A 300 -2.51 -17.04 -1.61
CA LEU A 300 -3.92 -16.72 -1.90
C LEU A 300 -4.06 -15.98 -3.22
N TYR A 301 -3.34 -14.87 -3.37
CA TYR A 301 -3.43 -14.03 -4.55
C TYR A 301 -2.73 -14.65 -5.75
N GLY A 302 -1.61 -15.34 -5.53
CA GLY A 302 -0.88 -16.08 -6.57
C GLY A 302 -1.73 -17.19 -7.21
N ALA A 303 -2.64 -17.81 -6.45
CA ALA A 303 -3.64 -18.75 -7.00
C ALA A 303 -4.59 -18.10 -8.03
N SER A 304 -4.64 -16.78 -8.09
CA SER A 304 -5.40 -16.00 -9.07
C SER A 304 -4.51 -15.38 -10.16
N GLY A 305 -3.19 -15.58 -10.09
CA GLY A 305 -2.22 -15.11 -11.08
C GLY A 305 -1.49 -13.81 -10.70
N TYR A 306 -1.63 -13.32 -9.47
CA TYR A 306 -0.85 -12.19 -8.99
C TYR A 306 0.59 -12.62 -8.67
N GLU A 307 1.53 -11.71 -8.93
CA GLU A 307 2.95 -11.90 -8.63
C GLU A 307 3.46 -10.74 -7.77
N ILE A 308 4.37 -11.04 -6.83
CA ILE A 308 5.01 -10.03 -5.98
C ILE A 308 5.87 -9.13 -6.86
N SER A 309 5.58 -7.84 -6.83
CA SER A 309 6.29 -6.81 -7.60
C SER A 309 7.33 -6.04 -6.78
N THR A 310 7.11 -5.92 -5.48
CA THR A 310 7.96 -5.14 -4.58
C THR A 310 7.89 -5.72 -3.19
N TYR A 311 9.04 -5.96 -2.56
CA TYR A 311 9.12 -6.18 -1.12
C TYR A 311 9.38 -4.88 -0.37
N TYR A 312 9.05 -4.88 0.91
CA TYR A 312 9.30 -3.74 1.80
C TYR A 312 10.09 -4.17 3.05
N PHE A 313 11.15 -3.43 3.32
CA PHE A 313 11.84 -3.50 4.60
C PHE A 313 11.08 -2.66 5.63
N MET A 314 10.47 -3.33 6.61
CA MET A 314 9.70 -2.70 7.68
C MET A 314 10.66 -2.35 8.81
N GLY A 315 11.37 -1.23 8.65
CA GLY A 315 12.50 -0.88 9.51
C GLY A 315 12.08 -0.18 10.80
N GLU A 316 12.70 -0.57 11.92
CA GLU A 316 12.65 0.20 13.18
C GLU A 316 14.04 0.30 13.83
N LYS A 317 14.24 1.35 14.61
CA LYS A 317 15.45 1.62 15.41
C LYS A 317 15.07 2.20 16.75
#